data_49cb8b7206500ca1e942a0192b24a2ce
#
_entry.id   49cb8b7206500ca1e942a0192b24a2ce
#
_cell.length_a   1.000
_cell.length_b   1.000
_cell.length_c   1.000
_cell.angle_alpha   90.00
_cell.angle_beta   90.00
_cell.angle_gamma   90.00
#
_symmetry.space_group_name_H-M   'P 1'
#
loop_
_entity.id
_entity.type
_entity.pdbx_description
1 polymer ?
#
loop_
_entity_poly.entity_id
_entity_poly.type
_entity_poly.pdbx_seq_one_letter_code
_entity_poly.pdbx_strand_id
1 'polypeptide(L)'
;TRMDIAKKKIIEFVDSLAKLPDIQLGLRCYGHTTLYRPDRNCEDTKLEVPFDAAKSNAALIKKRIQNLEPMGTTPIAYSIGQSASDFPPLDSFNNRILLITDGIEECQGNPCQVSLELQQKKIIAKPYVIGMNVALQDQHQLDCIGRFFNAESPELFLKALYTAFSDMQYATTAQVYLLDDFQKPTETDVLMSFYDPEGIERYQWIHTLSNLGLPDTLILNPRIPYTL
;
A
#
# COMPACT_ATOMS: atom_id res chain seq x y z
N THR A 1 23.20 6.18 1.03
CA THR A 1 22.43 5.20 1.83
C THR A 1 21.15 4.79 1.13
N ARG A 2 20.44 3.72 1.58
CA ARG A 2 19.10 3.35 1.08
C ARG A 2 18.13 4.53 1.24
N MET A 3 18.18 5.20 2.37
CA MET A 3 17.36 6.38 2.66
C MET A 3 17.58 7.51 1.62
N ASP A 4 18.80 7.80 1.21
CA ASP A 4 19.08 8.86 0.22
C ASP A 4 18.49 8.51 -1.15
N ILE A 5 18.57 7.23 -1.52
CA ILE A 5 17.97 6.72 -2.75
C ILE A 5 16.46 6.86 -2.69
N ALA A 6 15.84 6.42 -1.59
CA ALA A 6 14.40 6.53 -1.38
C ALA A 6 13.96 7.99 -1.44
N LYS A 7 14.60 8.89 -0.70
CA LYS A 7 14.31 10.33 -0.71
C LYS A 7 14.31 10.90 -2.13
N LYS A 8 15.38 10.63 -2.89
CA LYS A 8 15.50 11.13 -4.26
C LYS A 8 14.37 10.63 -5.15
N LYS A 9 14.06 9.35 -5.10
CA LYS A 9 13.03 8.73 -5.95
C LYS A 9 11.61 9.10 -5.54
N ILE A 10 11.34 9.24 -4.24
CA ILE A 10 10.04 9.73 -3.76
C ILE A 10 9.84 11.20 -4.18
N ILE A 11 10.86 12.04 -4.11
CA ILE A 11 10.80 13.43 -4.57
C ILE A 11 10.46 13.50 -6.06
N GLU A 12 11.15 12.70 -6.89
CA GLU A 12 10.90 12.60 -8.34
C GLU A 12 9.44 12.15 -8.61
N PHE A 13 8.97 11.19 -7.85
CA PHE A 13 7.60 10.68 -7.94
C PHE A 13 6.56 11.74 -7.52
N VAL A 14 6.77 12.44 -6.41
CA VAL A 14 5.89 13.52 -5.93
C VAL A 14 5.79 14.66 -6.96
N ASP A 15 6.89 15.00 -7.63
CA ASP A 15 6.88 16.01 -8.72
C ASP A 15 6.01 15.57 -9.91
N SER A 16 5.92 14.27 -10.16
CA SER A 16 5.04 13.71 -11.20
C SER A 16 3.58 13.80 -10.78
N LEU A 17 3.27 13.46 -9.53
CA LEU A 17 1.91 13.53 -8.99
C LEU A 17 1.36 14.95 -8.91
N ALA A 18 2.21 15.94 -8.64
CA ALA A 18 1.83 17.35 -8.58
C ALA A 18 1.29 17.91 -9.91
N LYS A 19 1.50 17.21 -11.02
CA LYS A 19 1.01 17.60 -12.36
C LYS A 19 -0.38 17.06 -12.66
N LEU A 20 -0.88 16.16 -11.83
CA LEU A 20 -2.15 15.48 -12.05
C LEU A 20 -3.28 16.23 -11.31
N PRO A 21 -4.45 16.38 -11.93
CA PRO A 21 -5.63 16.92 -11.28
C PRO A 21 -6.21 15.90 -10.29
N ASP A 22 -7.04 16.38 -9.38
CA ASP A 22 -7.93 15.57 -8.52
C ASP A 22 -7.22 14.55 -7.60
N ILE A 23 -5.94 14.80 -7.30
CA ILE A 23 -5.15 14.02 -6.36
C ILE A 23 -4.86 14.85 -5.13
N GLN A 24 -5.11 14.27 -3.96
CA GLN A 24 -4.63 14.79 -2.68
C GLN A 24 -3.49 13.92 -2.16
N LEU A 25 -2.49 14.55 -1.57
CA LEU A 25 -1.35 13.88 -0.95
C LEU A 25 -1.23 14.29 0.51
N GLY A 26 -1.00 13.32 1.37
CA GLY A 26 -0.54 13.50 2.74
C GLY A 26 0.76 12.70 2.96
N LEU A 27 1.52 13.04 3.97
CA LEU A 27 2.74 12.34 4.35
C LEU A 27 2.72 12.02 5.84
N ARG A 28 2.66 10.74 6.17
CA ARG A 28 2.94 10.22 7.51
C ARG A 28 4.29 9.54 7.51
N CYS A 29 5.09 9.78 8.54
CA CYS A 29 6.38 9.13 8.75
C CYS A 29 6.40 8.42 10.10
N TYR A 30 7.27 7.43 10.24
CA TYR A 30 7.51 6.73 11.49
C TYR A 30 9.02 6.56 11.74
N GLY A 31 9.40 6.31 13.01
CA GLY A 31 10.79 6.07 13.39
C GLY A 31 11.72 7.25 13.17
N HIS A 32 11.23 8.48 13.34
CA HIS A 32 12.00 9.68 13.00
C HIS A 32 11.91 10.81 14.02
N THR A 33 11.16 10.63 15.11
CA THR A 33 11.00 11.68 16.13
C THR A 33 11.70 11.33 17.44
N THR A 34 11.97 10.05 17.68
CA THR A 34 12.62 9.55 18.89
C THR A 34 13.77 8.63 18.56
N LEU A 35 14.81 8.66 19.41
CA LEU A 35 15.94 7.74 19.26
C LEU A 35 15.53 6.30 19.57
N TYR A 36 16.11 5.34 18.84
CA TYR A 36 15.88 3.91 19.06
C TYR A 36 16.19 3.47 20.49
N ARG A 37 17.19 4.07 21.13
CA ARG A 37 17.58 3.82 22.54
C ARG A 37 17.50 5.11 23.34
N PRO A 38 17.17 5.05 24.66
CA PRO A 38 16.94 3.83 25.43
C PRO A 38 15.53 3.22 25.31
N ASP A 39 14.52 3.99 24.89
CA ASP A 39 13.12 3.68 25.23
C ASP A 39 12.34 2.93 24.16
N ARG A 40 12.92 2.67 22.98
CA ARG A 40 12.26 1.97 21.87
C ARG A 40 10.78 2.39 21.69
N ASN A 41 10.57 3.66 21.37
CA ASN A 41 9.22 4.19 21.25
C ASN A 41 8.46 3.54 20.07
N CYS A 42 7.51 2.70 20.40
CA CYS A 42 6.65 2.01 19.42
C CYS A 42 5.42 2.81 18.97
N GLU A 43 5.31 4.05 19.41
CA GLU A 43 4.31 5.02 18.96
C GLU A 43 4.93 6.16 18.14
N ASP A 44 6.21 5.99 17.73
CA ASP A 44 6.92 6.99 16.93
C ASP A 44 6.38 7.04 15.50
N THR A 45 5.24 7.71 15.34
CA THR A 45 4.65 8.03 14.03
C THR A 45 4.02 9.42 14.07
N LYS A 46 4.09 10.12 12.94
CA LYS A 46 3.59 11.51 12.86
C LYS A 46 3.08 11.82 11.45
N LEU A 47 1.92 12.48 11.38
CA LEU A 47 1.45 13.13 10.16
C LEU A 47 2.29 14.40 9.93
N GLU A 48 3.27 14.31 9.05
CA GLU A 48 4.18 15.42 8.74
C GLU A 48 3.58 16.45 7.77
N VAL A 49 2.71 15.98 6.87
CA VAL A 49 1.98 16.83 5.93
C VAL A 49 0.54 16.35 5.85
N PRO A 50 -0.44 17.13 6.34
CA PRO A 50 -1.85 16.81 6.16
C PRO A 50 -2.26 16.76 4.70
N PHE A 51 -3.37 16.09 4.40
CA PHE A 51 -3.88 15.97 3.04
C PHE A 51 -4.29 17.32 2.45
N ASP A 52 -3.83 17.62 1.26
CA ASP A 52 -4.23 18.73 0.40
C ASP A 52 -3.92 18.35 -1.07
N ALA A 53 -4.38 19.19 -2.01
CA ALA A 53 -4.11 19.00 -3.43
C ALA A 53 -2.62 18.72 -3.69
N ALA A 54 -2.32 17.72 -4.52
CA ALA A 54 -0.94 17.30 -4.78
C ALA A 54 -0.06 18.47 -5.23
N LYS A 55 -0.59 19.37 -6.05
CA LYS A 55 0.10 20.57 -6.52
C LYS A 55 0.53 21.49 -5.38
N SER A 56 -0.33 21.65 -4.36
CA SER A 56 -0.05 22.51 -3.19
C SER A 56 0.93 21.84 -2.24
N ASN A 57 0.75 20.52 -1.99
CA ASN A 57 1.51 19.80 -0.99
C ASN A 57 2.90 19.33 -1.45
N ALA A 58 3.15 19.23 -2.77
CA ALA A 58 4.39 18.68 -3.28
C ALA A 58 5.65 19.36 -2.72
N ALA A 59 5.67 20.69 -2.65
CA ALA A 59 6.82 21.42 -2.12
C ALA A 59 7.07 21.13 -0.64
N LEU A 60 6.00 21.03 0.16
CA LEU A 60 6.09 20.75 1.59
C LEU A 60 6.52 19.31 1.85
N ILE A 61 5.92 18.35 1.13
CA ILE A 61 6.29 16.92 1.21
C ILE A 61 7.78 16.75 0.88
N LYS A 62 8.25 17.33 -0.23
CA LYS A 62 9.66 17.25 -0.63
C LYS A 62 10.59 17.81 0.44
N LYS A 63 10.25 18.98 1.01
CA LYS A 63 11.02 19.57 2.10
C LYS A 63 11.08 18.68 3.33
N ARG A 64 9.96 18.04 3.70
CA ARG A 64 9.91 17.11 4.83
C ARG A 64 10.77 15.87 4.57
N ILE A 65 10.63 15.26 3.39
CA ILE A 65 11.42 14.08 3.01
C ILE A 65 12.93 14.38 2.99
N GLN A 66 13.35 15.54 2.48
CA GLN A 66 14.76 15.93 2.47
C GLN A 66 15.36 15.96 3.88
N ASN A 67 14.61 16.46 4.85
CA ASN A 67 15.06 16.62 6.24
C ASN A 67 14.75 15.43 7.14
N LEU A 68 14.17 14.34 6.60
CA LEU A 68 13.84 13.15 7.37
C LEU A 68 15.11 12.39 7.75
N GLU A 69 15.27 12.08 9.02
CA GLU A 69 16.37 11.27 9.53
C GLU A 69 15.81 10.03 10.23
N PRO A 70 16.21 8.83 9.81
CA PRO A 70 15.80 7.60 10.50
C PRO A 70 16.56 7.50 11.83
N MET A 71 15.84 7.33 12.92
CA MET A 71 16.47 7.25 14.23
C MET A 71 15.75 6.35 15.25
N GLY A 72 14.52 5.98 14.95
CA GLY A 72 13.64 5.26 15.87
C GLY A 72 13.36 3.81 15.49
N THR A 73 12.28 3.28 16.04
CA THR A 73 11.74 1.93 15.75
C THR A 73 10.94 1.90 14.44
N THR A 74 10.53 0.69 14.05
CA THR A 74 9.71 0.45 12.84
C THR A 74 8.28 0.03 13.24
N PRO A 75 7.42 0.95 13.76
CA PRO A 75 6.07 0.65 14.22
C PRO A 75 5.04 0.68 13.08
N ILE A 76 5.14 -0.25 12.14
CA ILE A 76 4.30 -0.29 10.93
C ILE A 76 2.81 -0.40 11.30
N ALA A 77 2.47 -1.36 12.17
CA ALA A 77 1.09 -1.60 12.58
C ALA A 77 0.46 -0.35 13.22
N TYR A 78 1.19 0.27 14.16
CA TYR A 78 0.72 1.48 14.82
C TYR A 78 0.57 2.65 13.82
N SER A 79 1.55 2.80 12.92
CA SER A 79 1.53 3.85 11.90
C SER A 79 0.36 3.72 10.92
N ILE A 80 0.09 2.50 10.44
CA ILE A 80 -1.09 2.23 9.59
C ILE A 80 -2.38 2.52 10.35
N GLY A 81 -2.49 2.10 11.61
CA GLY A 81 -3.66 2.36 12.44
C GLY A 81 -3.93 3.85 12.63
N GLN A 82 -2.89 4.63 12.94
CA GLN A 82 -2.99 6.09 13.10
C GLN A 82 -3.38 6.81 11.80
N SER A 83 -3.00 6.26 10.64
CA SER A 83 -3.34 6.87 9.35
C SER A 83 -4.86 6.93 9.08
N ALA A 84 -5.64 6.12 9.77
CA ALA A 84 -7.10 6.13 9.63
C ALA A 84 -7.73 7.51 9.91
N SER A 85 -7.16 8.25 10.86
CA SER A 85 -7.62 9.59 11.24
C SER A 85 -7.06 10.72 10.36
N ASP A 86 -6.11 10.41 9.48
CA ASP A 86 -5.48 11.40 8.61
C ASP A 86 -6.29 11.69 7.35
N PHE A 87 -7.08 10.71 6.92
CA PHE A 87 -7.80 10.79 5.65
C PHE A 87 -8.96 11.77 5.69
N PRO A 88 -9.21 12.47 4.58
CA PRO A 88 -10.43 13.26 4.43
C PRO A 88 -11.68 12.35 4.47
N PRO A 89 -12.88 12.92 4.70
CA PRO A 89 -14.12 12.16 4.70
C PRO A 89 -14.31 11.31 3.43
N LEU A 90 -14.81 10.08 3.60
CA LEU A 90 -14.91 9.05 2.56
C LEU A 90 -15.81 9.40 1.36
N ASP A 91 -16.74 10.34 1.53
CA ASP A 91 -17.75 10.65 0.50
C ASP A 91 -17.18 11.28 -0.78
N SER A 92 -15.91 11.68 -0.74
CA SER A 92 -15.28 12.42 -1.83
C SER A 92 -14.01 11.78 -2.40
N PHE A 93 -13.42 10.79 -1.71
CA PHE A 93 -12.10 10.27 -2.07
C PHE A 93 -11.97 8.76 -1.91
N ASN A 94 -11.17 8.16 -2.78
CA ASN A 94 -10.70 6.79 -2.67
C ASN A 94 -9.37 6.78 -1.88
N ASN A 95 -9.45 6.56 -0.57
CA ASN A 95 -8.28 6.58 0.30
C ASN A 95 -7.34 5.40 0.02
N ARG A 96 -6.07 5.69 -0.19
CA ARG A 96 -5.02 4.71 -0.49
C ARG A 96 -3.80 4.94 0.39
N ILE A 97 -3.18 3.86 0.84
CA ILE A 97 -1.88 3.89 1.50
C ILE A 97 -0.82 3.34 0.56
N LEU A 98 0.26 4.07 0.40
CA LEU A 98 1.51 3.60 -0.16
C LEU A 98 2.53 3.56 0.98
N LEU A 99 2.77 2.37 1.52
CA LEU A 99 3.78 2.12 2.55
C LEU A 99 5.13 1.90 1.89
N ILE A 100 6.15 2.63 2.36
CA ILE A 100 7.53 2.44 1.93
C ILE A 100 8.35 2.10 3.16
N THR A 101 9.08 0.99 3.12
CA THR A 101 9.86 0.51 4.26
C THR A 101 11.11 -0.24 3.78
N ASP A 102 12.19 -0.23 4.57
CA ASP A 102 13.35 -1.11 4.40
C ASP A 102 13.48 -2.15 5.52
N GLY A 103 12.50 -2.19 6.43
CA GLY A 103 12.41 -3.11 7.54
C GLY A 103 11.04 -3.74 7.70
N ILE A 104 10.91 -4.55 8.71
CA ILE A 104 9.69 -5.22 9.13
C ILE A 104 9.19 -4.62 10.46
N GLU A 105 8.01 -5.05 10.90
CA GLU A 105 7.47 -4.65 12.20
C GLU A 105 8.40 -5.01 13.35
N GLU A 106 8.76 -4.04 14.19
CA GLU A 106 9.66 -4.23 15.35
C GLU A 106 8.94 -4.07 16.70
N CYS A 107 7.67 -3.69 16.69
CA CYS A 107 6.94 -3.26 17.88
C CYS A 107 5.83 -4.23 18.32
N GLN A 108 5.92 -5.49 17.94
CA GLN A 108 4.95 -6.54 18.30
C GLN A 108 3.51 -6.26 17.80
N GLY A 109 3.32 -5.26 16.94
CA GLY A 109 2.06 -5.03 16.26
C GLY A 109 1.79 -6.09 15.19
N ASN A 110 0.54 -6.18 14.74
CA ASN A 110 0.16 -7.00 13.60
C ASN A 110 -0.31 -6.10 12.44
N PRO A 111 0.60 -5.70 11.53
CA PRO A 111 0.24 -4.78 10.45
C PRO A 111 -0.77 -5.38 9.47
N CYS A 112 -0.80 -6.70 9.31
CA CYS A 112 -1.77 -7.41 8.47
C CYS A 112 -3.18 -7.26 9.03
N GLN A 113 -3.32 -7.49 10.33
CA GLN A 113 -4.61 -7.37 11.02
C GLN A 113 -5.13 -5.92 10.96
N VAL A 114 -4.26 -4.95 11.23
CA VAL A 114 -4.64 -3.52 11.17
C VAL A 114 -5.06 -3.12 9.74
N SER A 115 -4.31 -3.54 8.74
CA SER A 115 -4.65 -3.27 7.34
C SER A 115 -6.01 -3.88 6.97
N LEU A 116 -6.27 -5.13 7.36
CA LEU A 116 -7.54 -5.81 7.11
C LEU A 116 -8.71 -5.07 7.78
N GLU A 117 -8.56 -4.66 9.03
CA GLU A 117 -9.60 -3.91 9.76
C GLU A 117 -9.96 -2.59 9.10
N LEU A 118 -8.95 -1.83 8.60
CA LEU A 118 -9.20 -0.57 7.90
C LEU A 118 -9.91 -0.79 6.56
N GLN A 119 -9.57 -1.87 5.86
CA GLN A 119 -10.25 -2.26 4.62
C GLN A 119 -11.71 -2.68 4.88
N GLN A 120 -11.97 -3.51 5.90
CA GLN A 120 -13.31 -3.94 6.28
C GLN A 120 -14.19 -2.76 6.71
N LYS A 121 -13.62 -1.79 7.41
CA LYS A 121 -14.31 -0.53 7.77
C LYS A 121 -14.44 0.43 6.58
N LYS A 122 -13.94 0.06 5.41
CA LYS A 122 -13.92 0.88 4.18
C LYS A 122 -13.19 2.23 4.34
N ILE A 123 -12.30 2.35 5.32
CA ILE A 123 -11.49 3.56 5.54
C ILE A 123 -10.46 3.70 4.44
N ILE A 124 -9.87 2.58 4.03
CA ILE A 124 -8.91 2.50 2.91
C ILE A 124 -9.28 1.34 1.99
N ALA A 125 -8.81 1.41 0.75
CA ALA A 125 -8.70 0.21 -0.07
C ALA A 125 -7.39 -0.53 0.23
N LYS A 126 -7.20 -1.73 -0.35
CA LYS A 126 -5.99 -2.54 -0.15
C LYS A 126 -4.72 -1.71 -0.36
N PRO A 127 -3.82 -1.63 0.63
CA PRO A 127 -2.57 -0.87 0.53
C PRO A 127 -1.62 -1.39 -0.54
N TYR A 128 -0.67 -0.54 -0.92
CA TYR A 128 0.52 -0.91 -1.67
C TYR A 128 1.73 -0.83 -0.75
N VAL A 129 2.61 -1.82 -0.80
CA VAL A 129 3.79 -1.90 0.04
C VAL A 129 5.02 -2.01 -0.84
N ILE A 130 5.96 -1.09 -0.68
CA ILE A 130 7.25 -1.14 -1.36
C ILE A 130 8.33 -1.39 -0.32
N GLY A 131 8.84 -2.62 -0.30
CA GLY A 131 9.98 -3.01 0.51
C GLY A 131 11.28 -2.67 -0.22
N MET A 132 12.23 -2.05 0.48
CA MET A 132 13.53 -1.72 -0.07
C MET A 132 14.56 -2.77 0.35
N ASN A 133 14.81 -3.74 -0.53
CA ASN A 133 15.81 -4.79 -0.27
C ASN A 133 15.47 -5.65 0.96
N VAL A 134 14.18 -5.97 1.10
CA VAL A 134 13.68 -6.82 2.19
C VAL A 134 14.07 -8.28 1.91
N ALA A 135 14.61 -8.95 2.92
CA ALA A 135 15.01 -10.34 2.78
C ALA A 135 13.80 -11.26 2.48
N LEU A 136 14.00 -12.29 1.66
CA LEU A 136 12.92 -13.20 1.23
C LEU A 136 12.13 -13.78 2.41
N GLN A 137 12.82 -14.14 3.48
CA GLN A 137 12.23 -14.71 4.69
C GLN A 137 11.29 -13.74 5.43
N ASP A 138 11.45 -12.44 5.22
CA ASP A 138 10.72 -11.39 5.91
C ASP A 138 9.57 -10.81 5.06
N GLN A 139 9.53 -11.13 3.76
CA GLN A 139 8.54 -10.58 2.84
C GLN A 139 7.11 -10.95 3.22
N HIS A 140 6.90 -12.16 3.76
CA HIS A 140 5.57 -12.62 4.19
C HIS A 140 4.94 -11.75 5.29
N GLN A 141 5.74 -10.97 6.02
CA GLN A 141 5.24 -10.01 7.02
C GLN A 141 4.71 -8.71 6.38
N LEU A 142 5.04 -8.47 5.12
CA LEU A 142 4.67 -7.28 4.38
C LEU A 142 3.63 -7.54 3.29
N ASP A 143 3.65 -8.70 2.65
CA ASP A 143 2.73 -9.05 1.55
C ASP A 143 1.28 -9.20 2.01
N CYS A 144 1.07 -9.59 3.28
CA CYS A 144 -0.25 -9.66 3.88
C CYS A 144 -0.88 -8.29 4.20
N ILE A 145 -0.07 -7.21 4.27
CA ILE A 145 -0.57 -5.85 4.47
C ILE A 145 -1.32 -5.37 3.22
N GLY A 146 -0.76 -5.68 2.04
CA GLY A 146 -1.25 -5.19 0.78
C GLY A 146 -0.54 -5.79 -0.42
N ARG A 147 -0.59 -5.12 -1.58
CA ARG A 147 0.18 -5.54 -2.75
C ARG A 147 1.64 -5.16 -2.55
N PHE A 148 2.48 -6.18 -2.40
CA PHE A 148 3.90 -6.01 -2.08
C PHE A 148 4.78 -5.97 -3.33
N PHE A 149 5.77 -5.07 -3.33
CA PHE A 149 6.86 -4.99 -4.30
C PHE A 149 8.18 -4.96 -3.56
N ASN A 150 9.11 -5.87 -3.88
CA ASN A 150 10.48 -5.80 -3.37
C ASN A 150 11.37 -5.04 -4.36
N ALA A 151 11.88 -3.90 -3.95
CA ALA A 151 12.73 -3.04 -4.75
C ALA A 151 14.20 -3.23 -4.37
N GLU A 152 14.93 -4.03 -5.14
CA GLU A 152 16.33 -4.34 -4.92
C GLU A 152 17.29 -3.31 -5.53
N SER A 153 16.80 -2.43 -6.40
CA SER A 153 17.56 -1.36 -7.03
C SER A 153 16.77 -0.04 -7.07
N PRO A 154 17.46 1.11 -7.25
CA PRO A 154 16.80 2.41 -7.39
C PRO A 154 15.80 2.47 -8.57
N GLU A 155 16.11 1.77 -9.66
CA GLU A 155 15.26 1.69 -10.86
C GLU A 155 14.01 0.87 -10.58
N LEU A 156 14.14 -0.28 -9.90
CA LEU A 156 13.01 -1.10 -9.47
C LEU A 156 12.15 -0.37 -8.45
N PHE A 157 12.76 0.41 -7.55
CA PHE A 157 12.01 1.23 -6.60
C PHE A 157 11.14 2.28 -7.32
N LEU A 158 11.71 3.01 -8.27
CA LEU A 158 10.94 3.98 -9.05
C LEU A 158 9.84 3.29 -9.88
N LYS A 159 10.15 2.15 -10.50
CA LYS A 159 9.16 1.35 -11.23
C LYS A 159 8.03 0.91 -10.32
N ALA A 160 8.33 0.44 -9.11
CA ALA A 160 7.31 0.03 -8.13
C ALA A 160 6.41 1.19 -7.74
N LEU A 161 6.95 2.39 -7.49
CA LEU A 161 6.18 3.61 -7.21
C LEU A 161 5.18 3.91 -8.33
N TYR A 162 5.64 3.94 -9.59
CA TYR A 162 4.76 4.22 -10.72
C TYR A 162 3.76 3.11 -10.99
N THR A 163 4.15 1.85 -10.78
CA THR A 163 3.22 0.72 -10.92
C THR A 163 2.13 0.78 -9.86
N ALA A 164 2.50 0.98 -8.59
CA ALA A 164 1.54 1.13 -7.50
C ALA A 164 0.58 2.29 -7.77
N PHE A 165 1.10 3.43 -8.21
CA PHE A 165 0.27 4.60 -8.52
C PHE A 165 -0.66 4.36 -9.72
N SER A 166 -0.16 3.76 -10.80
CA SER A 166 -0.97 3.39 -11.96
C SER A 166 -2.14 2.48 -11.54
N ASP A 167 -1.85 1.47 -10.74
CA ASP A 167 -2.86 0.58 -10.20
C ASP A 167 -3.87 1.34 -9.31
N MET A 168 -3.40 2.26 -8.47
CA MET A 168 -4.27 3.10 -7.64
C MET A 168 -5.22 3.98 -8.45
N GLN A 169 -4.75 4.54 -9.57
CA GLN A 169 -5.56 5.40 -10.45
C GLN A 169 -6.59 4.62 -11.25
N TYR A 170 -6.18 3.46 -11.74
CA TYR A 170 -6.95 2.70 -12.72
C TYR A 170 -7.51 1.40 -12.16
N ALA A 171 -7.21 1.07 -10.91
CA ALA A 171 -7.75 -0.14 -10.30
C ALA A 171 -9.27 -0.03 -10.14
N THR A 172 -9.96 -1.01 -10.66
CA THR A 172 -11.35 -1.27 -10.33
C THR A 172 -11.43 -2.46 -9.38
N THR A 173 -12.49 -2.53 -8.62
CA THR A 173 -12.78 -3.70 -7.81
C THR A 173 -13.70 -4.65 -8.57
N ALA A 174 -13.40 -5.93 -8.51
CA ALA A 174 -14.24 -6.98 -9.07
C ALA A 174 -14.43 -8.08 -8.01
N GLN A 175 -15.57 -8.73 -8.05
CA GLN A 175 -15.83 -9.95 -7.30
C GLN A 175 -16.13 -11.07 -8.30
N VAL A 176 -15.48 -12.22 -8.13
CA VAL A 176 -15.72 -13.41 -8.94
C VAL A 176 -16.54 -14.37 -8.10
N TYR A 177 -17.66 -14.83 -8.61
CA TYR A 177 -18.48 -15.86 -8.02
C TYR A 177 -18.27 -17.15 -8.81
N LEU A 178 -17.65 -18.13 -8.19
CA LEU A 178 -17.55 -19.47 -8.74
C LEU A 178 -18.81 -20.23 -8.36
N LEU A 179 -19.57 -20.62 -9.37
CA LEU A 179 -20.87 -21.28 -9.17
C LEU A 179 -20.71 -22.77 -9.29
N ASP A 180 -21.42 -23.52 -8.44
CA ASP A 180 -21.60 -24.96 -8.58
C ASP A 180 -22.58 -25.30 -9.73
N ASP A 181 -22.80 -26.59 -9.95
CA ASP A 181 -23.74 -27.09 -10.99
C ASP A 181 -25.19 -26.64 -10.76
N PHE A 182 -25.50 -26.17 -9.57
CA PHE A 182 -26.83 -25.64 -9.19
C PHE A 182 -26.88 -24.11 -9.23
N GLN A 183 -25.87 -23.47 -9.81
CA GLN A 183 -25.73 -22.00 -9.91
C GLN A 183 -25.64 -21.30 -8.55
N LYS A 184 -25.11 -21.96 -7.53
CA LYS A 184 -24.88 -21.39 -6.22
C LYS A 184 -23.40 -21.02 -6.04
N PRO A 185 -23.08 -19.87 -5.44
CA PRO A 185 -21.70 -19.44 -5.22
C PRO A 185 -21.11 -20.13 -3.98
N THR A 186 -20.85 -21.42 -4.07
CA THR A 186 -20.40 -22.26 -2.96
C THR A 186 -18.94 -22.69 -3.05
N GLU A 187 -18.31 -22.46 -4.23
CA GLU A 187 -16.93 -22.87 -4.45
C GLU A 187 -15.95 -21.94 -3.72
N THR A 188 -14.99 -22.53 -3.02
CA THR A 188 -13.94 -21.83 -2.26
C THR A 188 -12.60 -22.55 -2.41
N ASP A 189 -11.52 -21.90 -2.06
CA ASP A 189 -10.13 -22.41 -2.13
C ASP A 189 -9.67 -22.80 -3.54
N VAL A 190 -10.21 -22.13 -4.56
CA VAL A 190 -9.89 -22.35 -5.96
C VAL A 190 -8.83 -21.35 -6.41
N LEU A 191 -7.73 -21.85 -6.97
CA LEU A 191 -6.71 -20.99 -7.58
C LEU A 191 -7.23 -20.46 -8.92
N MET A 192 -7.28 -19.13 -9.04
CA MET A 192 -7.64 -18.42 -10.27
C MET A 192 -6.40 -17.72 -10.84
N SER A 193 -6.19 -17.83 -12.13
CA SER A 193 -5.12 -17.10 -12.85
C SER A 193 -5.73 -16.20 -13.91
N PHE A 194 -5.35 -14.94 -13.90
CA PHE A 194 -5.84 -13.92 -14.83
C PHE A 194 -4.76 -13.60 -15.85
N TYR A 195 -5.06 -13.83 -17.10
CA TYR A 195 -4.16 -13.64 -18.24
C TYR A 195 -4.57 -12.39 -19.03
N ASP A 196 -3.58 -11.67 -19.55
CA ASP A 196 -3.84 -10.61 -20.52
C ASP A 196 -4.05 -11.18 -21.94
N PRO A 197 -4.37 -10.33 -22.94
CA PRO A 197 -4.57 -10.78 -24.32
C PRO A 197 -3.34 -11.42 -24.96
N GLU A 198 -2.14 -11.11 -24.47
CA GLU A 198 -0.89 -11.73 -24.90
C GLU A 198 -0.62 -13.10 -24.25
N GLY A 199 -1.52 -13.55 -23.37
CA GLY A 199 -1.39 -14.82 -22.64
C GLY A 199 -0.40 -14.74 -21.49
N ILE A 200 -0.05 -13.55 -21.04
CA ILE A 200 0.83 -13.36 -19.88
C ILE A 200 -0.01 -13.35 -18.61
N GLU A 201 0.35 -14.22 -17.65
CA GLU A 201 -0.28 -14.22 -16.35
C GLU A 201 0.02 -12.91 -15.61
N ARG A 202 -1.04 -12.18 -15.24
CA ARG A 202 -0.96 -10.88 -14.55
C ARG A 202 -1.25 -10.99 -13.07
N TYR A 203 -2.16 -11.87 -12.69
CA TYR A 203 -2.56 -12.10 -11.31
C TYR A 203 -2.82 -13.57 -11.07
N GLN A 204 -2.40 -14.04 -9.91
CA GLN A 204 -2.87 -15.29 -9.31
C GLN A 204 -3.63 -14.97 -8.03
N TRP A 205 -4.73 -15.66 -7.80
CA TRP A 205 -5.59 -15.43 -6.66
C TRP A 205 -6.23 -16.74 -6.20
N ILE A 206 -6.21 -16.99 -4.89
CA ILE A 206 -7.01 -18.08 -4.32
C ILE A 206 -8.38 -17.50 -3.99
N HIS A 207 -9.39 -17.99 -4.69
CA HIS A 207 -10.77 -17.61 -4.43
C HIS A 207 -11.18 -18.13 -3.05
N THR A 208 -11.61 -17.25 -2.17
CA THR A 208 -12.15 -17.60 -0.86
C THR A 208 -13.49 -16.93 -0.63
N LEU A 209 -14.30 -17.57 0.21
CA LEU A 209 -15.57 -17.01 0.65
C LEU A 209 -15.46 -16.63 2.13
N SER A 210 -16.01 -15.46 2.47
CA SER A 210 -16.19 -15.06 3.87
C SER A 210 -17.23 -15.95 4.57
N ASN A 211 -17.32 -15.85 5.88
CA ASN A 211 -18.36 -16.54 6.67
C ASN A 211 -19.79 -16.15 6.25
N LEU A 212 -19.95 -15.10 5.48
CA LEU A 212 -21.23 -14.66 4.92
C LEU A 212 -21.45 -15.14 3.47
N GLY A 213 -20.56 -15.99 2.94
CA GLY A 213 -20.62 -16.47 1.56
C GLY A 213 -20.30 -15.41 0.50
N LEU A 214 -19.60 -14.34 0.88
CA LEU A 214 -19.18 -13.30 -0.05
C LEU A 214 -17.74 -13.55 -0.51
N PRO A 215 -17.45 -13.47 -1.82
CA PRO A 215 -16.11 -13.63 -2.34
C PRO A 215 -15.22 -12.44 -1.99
N ASP A 216 -13.91 -12.69 -2.02
CA ASP A 216 -12.92 -11.65 -1.88
C ASP A 216 -13.02 -10.63 -2.99
N THR A 217 -12.64 -9.40 -2.66
CA THR A 217 -12.59 -8.31 -3.63
C THR A 217 -11.24 -8.29 -4.33
N LEU A 218 -11.24 -8.51 -5.62
CA LEU A 218 -10.07 -8.40 -6.50
C LEU A 218 -9.85 -6.96 -6.90
N ILE A 219 -8.59 -6.59 -7.08
CA ILE A 219 -8.20 -5.30 -7.65
C ILE A 219 -7.61 -5.56 -9.04
N LEU A 220 -8.30 -5.11 -10.06
CA LEU A 220 -7.90 -5.30 -11.46
C LEU A 220 -7.68 -3.94 -12.15
N ASN A 221 -6.82 -3.93 -13.18
CA ASN A 221 -6.69 -2.76 -14.03
C ASN A 221 -7.80 -2.79 -15.10
N PRO A 222 -8.76 -1.85 -15.10
CA PRO A 222 -9.92 -1.88 -16.02
C PRO A 222 -9.56 -1.61 -17.48
N ARG A 223 -8.31 -1.23 -17.77
CA ARG A 223 -7.83 -0.98 -19.14
C ARG A 223 -7.27 -2.23 -19.82
N ILE A 224 -7.13 -3.31 -19.08
CA ILE A 224 -6.61 -4.58 -19.59
C ILE A 224 -7.78 -5.57 -19.60
N PRO A 225 -8.16 -6.15 -20.72
CA PRO A 225 -9.04 -7.30 -20.73
C PRO A 225 -8.32 -8.51 -20.13
N TYR A 226 -9.04 -9.29 -19.35
CA TYR A 226 -8.49 -10.50 -18.72
C TYR A 226 -9.28 -11.73 -19.14
N THR A 227 -8.57 -12.83 -19.31
CA THR A 227 -9.12 -14.18 -19.36
C THR A 227 -8.81 -14.88 -18.04
N LEU A 228 -9.82 -15.53 -17.46
CA LEU A 228 -9.72 -16.35 -16.25
C LEU A 228 -9.52 -17.79 -16.64
#